data_fb9df449f515d688652d720c366e66e3
#
_entry.id   fb9df449f515d688652d720c366e66e3
#
_cell.length_a   1.000
_cell.length_b   1.000
_cell.length_c   1.000
_cell.angle_alpha   90.00
_cell.angle_beta   90.00
_cell.angle_gamma   90.00
#
_symmetry.space_group_name_H-M   'P 1'
#
loop_
_entity.id
_entity.type
_entity.pdbx_description
1 polymer ?
#
loop_
_entity_poly.entity_id
_entity_poly.type
_entity_poly.pdbx_seq_one_letter_code
_entity_poly.pdbx_strand_id
1 'polypeptide(L)'
;MQNAAAPRCDSAPVSSSPVVPVVCAVILDDADRVLLAQRPAHKHLPLKWEFPGGKVEPGETPDAAIAREIKEELGCELVILRALPRFTHQYPRTLIEMIPFVCRLAPGSPPPHLHEHVAVAWVTREGLQHYDLAPADWPVLANL
;
A
#
# COMPACT_ATOMS: atom_id res chain seq x y z
N MET A 1 38.47 -2.42 -5.69
CA MET A 1 38.42 -2.60 -5.84
C MET A 1 38.07 -2.79 -6.23
N GLN A 2 37.56 -2.60 -6.00
CA GLN A 2 37.39 -2.82 -6.24
C GLN A 2 36.91 -3.07 -6.34
N ASN A 3 36.73 -2.99 -6.04
CA ASN A 3 36.53 -3.30 -6.19
C ASN A 3 36.07 -3.56 -6.20
N ALA A 4 36.07 -3.62 -5.99
CA ALA A 4 35.71 -3.96 -5.96
C ALA A 4 35.13 -4.20 -5.98
N ALA A 5 35.02 -4.11 -5.95
CA ALA A 5 34.52 -4.39 -5.90
C ALA A 5 33.87 -4.61 -5.83
N ALA A 6 33.77 -4.55 -5.78
CA ALA A 6 33.20 -4.82 -5.63
C ALA A 6 32.51 -5.08 -5.54
N PRO A 7 32.50 -5.09 -5.54
CA PRO A 7 31.77 -5.30 -5.46
C PRO A 7 31.00 -5.53 -5.66
N ARG A 8 30.94 -5.59 -5.42
CA ARG A 8 30.22 -5.71 -5.76
C ARG A 8 29.66 -6.41 -5.99
N CYS A 9 29.55 -6.27 -5.94
CA CYS A 9 28.97 -6.79 -6.18
C CYS A 9 28.42 -7.25 -6.43
N ASP A 10 28.37 -7.30 -6.34
CA ASP A 10 27.77 -7.67 -6.60
C ASP A 10 27.13 -8.23 -6.80
N SER A 11 27.06 -8.49 -6.55
CA SER A 11 26.35 -8.79 -6.67
C SER A 11 25.60 -9.07 -7.10
N ALA A 12 25.43 -9.19 -6.87
CA ALA A 12 24.72 -9.13 -7.20
C ALA A 12 24.03 -9.39 -7.83
N PRO A 13 23.88 -9.60 -7.53
CA PRO A 13 22.98 -9.54 -8.53
C PRO A 13 21.67 -9.51 -8.51
N VAL A 14 21.32 -10.04 -8.09
CA VAL A 14 20.10 -9.76 -8.02
C VAL A 14 19.72 -8.42 -7.98
N SER A 15 20.35 -7.85 -7.56
CA SER A 15 20.17 -6.53 -7.43
C SER A 15 19.94 -5.78 -8.67
N SER A 16 19.89 -6.44 -9.74
CA SER A 16 19.58 -5.82 -10.98
C SER A 16 18.13 -5.40 -11.10
N SER A 17 17.26 -5.95 -10.28
CA SER A 17 15.84 -5.58 -10.31
C SER A 17 15.63 -4.34 -9.47
N PRO A 18 15.02 -3.28 -10.04
CA PRO A 18 14.74 -2.09 -9.25
C PRO A 18 13.68 -2.39 -8.20
N VAL A 19 13.78 -1.68 -7.08
CA VAL A 19 12.75 -1.71 -6.05
C VAL A 19 11.62 -0.77 -6.49
N VAL A 20 10.40 -1.27 -6.49
CA VAL A 20 9.24 -0.49 -6.90
C VAL A 20 8.61 0.12 -5.66
N PRO A 21 8.57 1.47 -5.53
CA PRO A 21 7.93 2.09 -4.38
C PRO A 21 6.41 2.04 -4.51
N VAL A 22 5.76 1.58 -3.44
CA VAL A 22 4.30 1.41 -3.40
C VAL A 22 3.80 2.05 -2.11
N VAL A 23 2.82 2.94 -2.24
CA VAL A 23 2.18 3.56 -1.09
C VAL A 23 0.89 2.84 -0.76
N CYS A 24 0.52 2.80 0.52
CA CYS A 24 -0.80 2.34 0.92
C CYS A 24 -1.32 3.19 2.09
N ALA A 25 -2.63 3.22 2.24
CA ALA A 25 -3.30 4.03 3.23
C ALA A 25 -4.06 3.15 4.22
N VAL A 26 -3.75 3.30 5.50
CA VAL A 26 -4.57 2.78 6.59
C VAL A 26 -5.53 3.92 6.94
N ILE A 27 -6.74 3.87 6.38
CA ILE A 27 -7.72 4.94 6.52
C ILE A 27 -8.64 4.61 7.70
N LEU A 28 -8.63 5.48 8.71
CA LEU A 28 -9.43 5.29 9.92
C LEU A 28 -10.71 6.11 9.85
N ASP A 29 -11.82 5.53 10.29
CA ASP A 29 -13.07 6.27 10.47
C ASP A 29 -13.20 6.73 11.94
N ASP A 30 -14.32 7.38 12.26
CA ASP A 30 -14.55 7.91 13.59
C ASP A 30 -14.70 6.84 14.66
N ALA A 31 -15.01 5.60 14.25
CA ALA A 31 -15.10 4.45 15.15
C ALA A 31 -13.80 3.66 15.21
N ASP A 32 -12.71 4.22 14.66
CA ASP A 32 -11.38 3.61 14.63
C ASP A 32 -11.35 2.31 13.82
N ARG A 33 -12.26 2.17 12.85
CA ARG A 33 -12.25 1.07 11.90
C ARG A 33 -11.39 1.44 10.71
N VAL A 34 -10.83 0.42 10.05
CA VAL A 34 -9.89 0.56 8.94
C VAL A 34 -10.58 0.16 7.65
N LEU A 35 -10.36 0.92 6.59
CA LEU A 35 -10.92 0.63 5.29
C LEU A 35 -10.06 -0.40 4.55
N LEU A 36 -10.67 -1.52 4.17
CA LEU A 36 -10.07 -2.50 3.28
C LEU A 36 -10.80 -2.49 1.94
N ALA A 37 -10.07 -2.80 0.88
CA ALA A 37 -10.62 -2.91 -0.47
C ALA A 37 -10.27 -4.29 -1.04
N GLN A 38 -11.21 -4.90 -1.76
CA GLN A 38 -11.01 -6.23 -2.32
C GLN A 38 -10.63 -6.12 -3.80
N ARG A 39 -9.53 -6.77 -4.17
CA ARG A 39 -9.02 -6.78 -5.53
C ARG A 39 -9.94 -7.58 -6.45
N PRO A 40 -10.08 -7.16 -7.72
CA PRO A 40 -10.90 -7.91 -8.66
C PRO A 40 -10.30 -9.27 -9.01
N ALA A 41 -11.16 -10.18 -9.48
CA ALA A 41 -10.74 -11.55 -9.76
C ALA A 41 -9.77 -11.67 -10.93
N HIS A 42 -9.73 -10.67 -11.84
CA HIS A 42 -8.91 -10.74 -13.05
C HIS A 42 -7.51 -10.16 -12.89
N LYS A 43 -7.18 -9.62 -11.71
CA LYS A 43 -5.87 -9.01 -11.46
C LYS A 43 -4.97 -9.94 -10.66
N HIS A 44 -3.69 -9.58 -10.60
CA HIS A 44 -2.72 -10.21 -9.71
C HIS A 44 -3.26 -10.22 -8.27
N LEU A 45 -3.02 -11.28 -7.52
CA LEU A 45 -3.57 -11.50 -6.18
C LEU A 45 -5.09 -11.38 -6.20
N PRO A 46 -5.78 -12.22 -7.00
CA PRO A 46 -7.23 -12.06 -7.19
C PRO A 46 -7.99 -12.22 -5.89
N LEU A 47 -8.98 -11.33 -5.71
CA LEU A 47 -9.90 -11.33 -4.56
C LEU A 47 -9.26 -11.18 -3.19
N LYS A 48 -7.95 -10.90 -3.13
CA LYS A 48 -7.31 -10.55 -1.86
C LYS A 48 -7.80 -9.18 -1.40
N TRP A 49 -7.85 -9.00 -0.10
CA TRP A 49 -8.13 -7.70 0.50
C TRP A 49 -6.83 -6.95 0.71
N GLU A 50 -6.88 -5.63 0.66
CA GLU A 50 -5.68 -4.80 0.76
C GLU A 50 -6.01 -3.44 1.37
N PHE A 51 -4.98 -2.82 1.96
CA PHE A 51 -5.03 -1.38 2.21
C PHE A 51 -4.90 -0.69 0.84
N PRO A 52 -5.83 0.22 0.50
CA PRO A 52 -5.79 0.84 -0.83
C PRO A 52 -4.53 1.66 -1.06
N GLY A 53 -4.06 1.70 -2.28
CA GLY A 53 -2.85 2.41 -2.65
C GLY A 53 -2.37 1.99 -4.03
N GLY A 54 -1.10 2.28 -4.32
CA GLY A 54 -0.52 1.93 -5.61
C GLY A 54 0.89 2.42 -5.74
N LYS A 55 1.41 2.38 -6.97
CA LYS A 55 2.79 2.72 -7.26
C LYS A 55 3.02 4.23 -7.21
N VAL A 56 4.18 4.62 -6.67
CA VAL A 56 4.66 5.99 -6.76
C VAL A 56 5.18 6.21 -8.17
N GLU A 57 4.75 7.30 -8.82
CA GLU A 57 5.19 7.62 -10.17
C GLU A 57 6.51 8.40 -10.14
N PRO A 58 7.28 8.36 -11.24
CA PRO A 58 8.54 9.11 -11.29
C PRO A 58 8.32 10.60 -11.00
N GLY A 59 9.16 11.15 -10.13
CA GLY A 59 9.07 12.55 -9.74
C GLY A 59 8.00 12.88 -8.72
N GLU A 60 7.22 11.90 -8.30
CA GLU A 60 6.14 12.07 -7.33
C GLU A 60 6.63 11.76 -5.93
N THR A 61 6.23 12.57 -4.93
CA THR A 61 6.51 12.22 -3.54
C THR A 61 5.54 11.14 -3.07
N PRO A 62 5.91 10.33 -2.06
CA PRO A 62 4.97 9.35 -1.51
C PRO A 62 3.67 9.96 -1.01
N ASP A 63 3.73 11.13 -0.37
CA ASP A 63 2.53 11.84 0.11
C ASP A 63 1.59 12.18 -1.04
N ALA A 64 2.14 12.70 -2.14
CA ALA A 64 1.34 13.03 -3.32
C ALA A 64 0.80 11.76 -3.97
N ALA A 65 1.59 10.69 -3.99
CA ALA A 65 1.19 9.42 -4.58
C ALA A 65 -0.03 8.83 -3.86
N ILE A 66 -0.02 8.82 -2.52
CA ILE A 66 -1.14 8.21 -1.79
C ILE A 66 -2.41 9.05 -1.97
N ALA A 67 -2.28 10.37 -1.99
CA ALA A 67 -3.44 11.24 -2.22
C ALA A 67 -4.03 10.98 -3.61
N ARG A 68 -3.18 10.88 -4.62
CA ARG A 68 -3.61 10.61 -6.00
C ARG A 68 -4.26 9.24 -6.13
N GLU A 69 -3.62 8.19 -5.58
CA GLU A 69 -4.15 6.83 -5.69
C GLU A 69 -5.52 6.70 -5.05
N ILE A 70 -5.71 7.28 -3.86
CA ILE A 70 -7.01 7.19 -3.19
C ILE A 70 -8.08 7.98 -3.94
N LYS A 71 -7.71 9.13 -4.51
CA LYS A 71 -8.63 9.88 -5.35
C LYS A 71 -9.05 9.08 -6.58
N GLU A 72 -8.09 8.43 -7.24
CA GLU A 72 -8.37 7.62 -8.43
C GLU A 72 -9.19 6.38 -8.11
N GLU A 73 -8.84 5.68 -7.03
CA GLU A 73 -9.44 4.38 -6.73
C GLU A 73 -10.77 4.48 -6.00
N LEU A 74 -10.91 5.44 -5.09
CA LEU A 74 -12.05 5.51 -4.20
C LEU A 74 -12.80 6.84 -4.28
N GLY A 75 -12.28 7.82 -5.00
CA GLY A 75 -12.90 9.13 -5.13
C GLY A 75 -12.86 9.97 -3.85
N CYS A 76 -11.97 9.63 -2.92
CA CYS A 76 -11.89 10.28 -1.63
C CYS A 76 -10.72 11.25 -1.54
N GLU A 77 -10.84 12.22 -0.64
CA GLU A 77 -9.76 13.12 -0.26
C GLU A 77 -9.23 12.70 1.10
N LEU A 78 -7.91 12.69 1.25
CA LEU A 78 -7.25 12.22 2.48
C LEU A 78 -6.61 13.35 3.27
N VAL A 79 -6.55 13.14 4.59
CA VAL A 79 -5.61 13.82 5.47
C VAL A 79 -4.63 12.76 5.98
N ILE A 80 -3.34 12.95 5.75
CA ILE A 80 -2.30 12.06 6.25
C ILE A 80 -2.00 12.43 7.70
N LEU A 81 -2.13 11.46 8.60
CA LEU A 81 -1.87 11.69 10.03
C LEU A 81 -0.41 11.39 10.37
N ARG A 82 0.14 10.30 9.85
CA ARG A 82 1.53 9.93 10.12
C ARG A 82 1.98 8.82 9.17
N ALA A 83 3.30 8.69 9.03
CA ALA A 83 3.90 7.58 8.28
C ALA A 83 4.12 6.40 9.23
N LEU A 84 3.99 5.21 8.70
CA LEU A 84 4.41 3.97 9.36
C LEU A 84 5.80 3.57 8.85
N PRO A 85 6.50 2.65 9.54
CA PRO A 85 7.80 2.19 9.05
C PRO A 85 7.70 1.57 7.66
N ARG A 86 8.64 1.94 6.79
CA ARG A 86 8.76 1.37 5.46
C ARG A 86 9.42 0.00 5.55
N PHE A 87 9.13 -0.87 4.58
CA PHE A 87 9.75 -2.18 4.48
C PHE A 87 9.71 -2.66 3.04
N THR A 88 10.51 -3.68 2.74
CA THR A 88 10.49 -4.29 1.40
C THR A 88 9.77 -5.63 1.48
N HIS A 89 9.14 -6.00 0.37
CA HIS A 89 8.50 -7.30 0.22
C HIS A 89 8.80 -7.84 -1.17
N GLN A 90 9.22 -9.11 -1.21
CA GLN A 90 9.56 -9.77 -2.47
C GLN A 90 8.38 -10.59 -2.94
N TYR A 91 7.75 -10.14 -4.02
CA TYR A 91 6.85 -10.98 -4.81
C TYR A 91 7.67 -11.76 -5.85
N PRO A 92 7.11 -12.81 -6.47
CA PRO A 92 7.91 -13.64 -7.38
C PRO A 92 8.63 -12.87 -8.49
N ARG A 93 8.06 -11.77 -8.96
CA ARG A 93 8.63 -11.01 -10.07
C ARG A 93 8.97 -9.57 -9.73
N THR A 94 8.68 -9.14 -8.51
CA THR A 94 8.78 -7.73 -8.16
C THR A 94 9.21 -7.57 -6.71
N LEU A 95 10.26 -6.80 -6.49
CA LEU A 95 10.61 -6.36 -5.15
C LEU A 95 9.97 -4.99 -4.93
N ILE A 96 9.11 -4.87 -3.93
CA ILE A 96 8.47 -3.60 -3.63
C ILE A 96 9.01 -3.01 -2.34
N GLU A 97 9.03 -1.68 -2.29
CA GLU A 97 9.18 -0.96 -1.02
C GLU A 97 7.80 -0.44 -0.63
N MET A 98 7.27 -0.96 0.48
CA MET A 98 5.97 -0.53 0.98
C MET A 98 6.15 0.72 1.83
N ILE A 99 5.38 1.76 1.51
CA ILE A 99 5.43 3.06 2.18
C ILE A 99 4.02 3.33 2.72
N PRO A 100 3.72 2.87 3.95
CA PRO A 100 2.36 2.99 4.48
C PRO A 100 2.15 4.28 5.25
N PHE A 101 0.92 4.79 5.19
CA PHE A 101 0.49 5.98 5.92
C PHE A 101 -0.78 5.69 6.68
N VAL A 102 -0.89 6.27 7.88
CA VAL A 102 -2.17 6.32 8.60
C VAL A 102 -2.87 7.61 8.21
N CYS A 103 -4.12 7.49 7.80
CA CYS A 103 -4.88 8.59 7.22
C CYS A 103 -6.29 8.64 7.78
N ARG A 104 -6.97 9.77 7.54
CA ARG A 104 -8.41 9.92 7.68
C ARG A 104 -8.95 10.52 6.41
N LEU A 105 -10.24 10.35 6.18
CA LEU A 105 -10.89 11.09 5.11
C LEU A 105 -10.94 12.56 5.50
N ALA A 106 -10.65 13.45 4.55
CA ALA A 106 -10.72 14.89 4.78
C ALA A 106 -12.16 15.29 5.06
N PRO A 107 -12.38 16.36 5.86
CA PRO A 107 -13.72 16.90 6.04
C PRO A 107 -14.34 17.24 4.68
N GLY A 108 -15.56 16.77 4.47
CA GLY A 108 -16.26 17.00 3.19
C GLY A 108 -15.89 16.03 2.09
N SER A 109 -14.99 15.07 2.34
CA SER A 109 -14.68 14.06 1.33
C SER A 109 -15.90 13.21 1.03
N PRO A 110 -16.15 12.85 -0.24
CA PRO A 110 -17.16 11.86 -0.55
C PRO A 110 -16.81 10.52 0.12
N PRO A 111 -17.81 9.68 0.43
CA PRO A 111 -17.53 8.34 0.91
C PRO A 111 -16.85 7.51 -0.17
N PRO A 112 -16.13 6.43 0.20
CA PRO A 112 -15.48 5.57 -0.79
C PRO A 112 -16.49 4.99 -1.75
N HIS A 113 -16.12 4.99 -3.05
CA HIS A 113 -16.91 4.29 -4.07
C HIS A 113 -16.00 3.36 -4.86
N LEU A 114 -16.61 2.34 -5.44
CA LEU A 114 -15.86 1.33 -6.18
C LEU A 114 -15.53 1.83 -7.58
N HIS A 115 -14.27 1.65 -8.00
CA HIS A 115 -13.84 1.88 -9.37
C HIS A 115 -13.37 0.54 -9.96
N GLU A 116 -12.22 0.04 -9.51
CA GLU A 116 -11.74 -1.28 -9.94
C GLU A 116 -11.94 -2.36 -8.88
N HIS A 117 -11.97 -1.99 -7.60
CA HIS A 117 -12.18 -2.96 -6.54
C HIS A 117 -13.62 -3.49 -6.60
N VAL A 118 -13.79 -4.75 -6.16
CA VAL A 118 -15.12 -5.37 -6.17
C VAL A 118 -15.90 -5.12 -4.87
N ALA A 119 -15.21 -4.72 -3.80
CA ALA A 119 -15.84 -4.42 -2.51
C ALA A 119 -14.93 -3.56 -1.67
N VAL A 120 -15.52 -2.83 -0.72
CA VAL A 120 -14.80 -2.18 0.38
C VAL A 120 -15.49 -2.56 1.69
N ALA A 121 -14.74 -2.52 2.79
CA ALA A 121 -15.28 -2.82 4.11
C ALA A 121 -14.55 -1.97 5.16
N TRP A 122 -15.32 -1.44 6.11
CA TRP A 122 -14.76 -0.82 7.30
C TRP A 122 -14.65 -1.91 8.36
N VAL A 123 -13.42 -2.19 8.82
CA VAL A 123 -13.11 -3.36 9.63
C VAL A 123 -12.46 -2.90 10.93
N THR A 124 -12.89 -3.49 12.06
CA THR A 124 -12.22 -3.21 13.34
C THR A 124 -10.79 -3.70 13.29
N ARG A 125 -9.91 -3.13 14.12
CA ARG A 125 -8.51 -3.54 14.14
C ARG A 125 -8.37 -5.04 14.44
N GLU A 126 -9.17 -5.54 15.36
CA GLU A 126 -9.17 -6.97 15.69
C GLU A 126 -9.67 -7.82 14.52
N GLY A 127 -10.59 -7.30 13.74
CA GLY A 127 -11.16 -8.03 12.60
C GLY A 127 -10.23 -8.13 11.40
N LEU A 128 -9.22 -7.25 11.31
CA LEU A 128 -8.31 -7.24 10.15
C LEU A 128 -7.63 -8.60 9.94
N GLN A 129 -7.25 -9.27 11.01
CA GLN A 129 -6.53 -10.55 10.93
C GLN A 129 -7.38 -11.68 10.34
N HIS A 130 -8.69 -11.49 10.24
CA HIS A 130 -9.60 -12.50 9.69
C HIS A 130 -9.87 -12.31 8.20
N TYR A 131 -9.30 -11.28 7.60
CA TYR A 131 -9.40 -11.05 6.16
C TYR A 131 -8.22 -11.67 5.43
N ASP A 132 -8.46 -12.13 4.21
CA ASP A 132 -7.42 -12.69 3.35
C ASP A 132 -6.64 -11.56 2.71
N LEU A 133 -5.68 -11.00 3.45
CA LEU A 133 -4.92 -9.85 3.01
C LEU A 133 -3.85 -10.23 1.99
N ALA A 134 -3.56 -9.30 1.07
CA ALA A 134 -2.40 -9.43 0.20
C ALA A 134 -1.14 -9.57 1.06
N PRO A 135 -0.17 -10.42 0.64
CA PRO A 135 0.98 -10.73 1.51
C PRO A 135 1.75 -9.52 2.01
N ALA A 136 1.93 -8.48 1.20
CA ALA A 136 2.68 -7.30 1.61
C ALA A 136 1.94 -6.44 2.64
N ASP A 137 0.66 -6.70 2.89
CA ASP A 137 -0.12 -5.90 3.83
C ASP A 137 -0.05 -6.43 5.28
N TRP A 138 0.35 -7.69 5.46
CA TRP A 138 0.48 -8.25 6.80
C TRP A 138 1.47 -7.51 7.68
N PRO A 139 2.67 -7.11 7.18
CA PRO A 139 3.58 -6.30 8.00
C PRO A 139 3.02 -4.92 8.35
N VAL A 140 2.18 -4.34 7.49
CA VAL A 140 1.51 -3.06 7.82
C VAL A 140 0.60 -3.27 9.03
N LEU A 141 -0.19 -4.34 9.02
CA LEU A 141 -1.07 -4.67 10.14
C LEU A 141 -0.28 -4.81 11.44
N ALA A 142 0.89 -5.42 11.38
CA ALA A 142 1.73 -5.63 12.56
C ALA A 142 2.22 -4.33 13.19
N ASN A 143 2.20 -3.22 12.45
CA ASN A 143 2.65 -1.91 12.93
C ASN A 143 1.50 -0.98 13.34
N LEU A 144 0.29 -1.49 13.40
CA LEU A 144 -0.88 -0.69 13.80
C LEU A 144 -1.12 -0.66 15.30
#